data_1d37823951345e419fed26238a400c8f
#
_entry.id   1d37823951345e419fed26238a400c8f
#
_cell.length_a   1.000
_cell.length_b   1.000
_cell.length_c   1.000
_cell.angle_alpha   90.00
_cell.angle_beta   90.00
_cell.angle_gamma   90.00
#
_symmetry.space_group_name_H-M   'P 1'
#
loop_
_entity.id
_entity.type
_entity.pdbx_description
1 polymer ?
#
loop_
_entity_poly.entity_id
_entity_poly.type
_entity_poly.pdbx_seq_one_letter_code
_entity_poly.pdbx_strand_id
1 'polypeptide(L)'
;MRKIGIVGYGKLGQHLCSSITQADDTELAFVWNRNREAIGNEIPDSKIITDLGQVTNIPCDLIVEVAHPIISKHWGETFLSHCDYMIGSPTALADRETEEKLLKTHQKNGIYIPRGALPGLEEVLSLKRSNKLHAASITMRKHPKSLKFSGPLPDGHQNSNQPVVYYQGPLRDLCGYAPNNVNTMAVLALSSGLGMDKVQATLVADKSLEHHITEVSLFGPGEPNKRYSLELIRKSPAGAGAVTSSATFDTFLASMLKATGKGAGLHFC
;
A
#
# COMPACT_ATOMS: atom_id res chain seq x y z
N MET A 1 1.94 -14.39 22.60
CA MET A 1 2.60 -14.03 21.34
C MET A 1 1.54 -13.85 20.27
N ARG A 2 1.57 -12.75 19.55
CA ARG A 2 0.66 -12.43 18.45
C ARG A 2 1.06 -13.21 17.20
N LYS A 3 0.13 -13.95 16.61
CA LYS A 3 0.36 -14.82 15.45
C LYS A 3 0.10 -14.06 14.15
N ILE A 4 1.13 -13.95 13.30
CA ILE A 4 1.07 -13.16 12.07
C ILE A 4 1.35 -14.05 10.86
N GLY A 5 0.43 -14.07 9.89
CA GLY A 5 0.60 -14.73 8.60
C GLY A 5 1.09 -13.74 7.54
N ILE A 6 2.08 -14.12 6.72
CA ILE A 6 2.63 -13.29 5.65
C ILE A 6 2.25 -13.88 4.29
N VAL A 7 1.58 -13.06 3.47
CA VAL A 7 1.20 -13.41 2.10
C VAL A 7 2.03 -12.58 1.13
N GLY A 8 3.08 -13.21 0.58
CA GLY A 8 4.09 -12.61 -0.27
C GLY A 8 5.48 -12.64 0.35
N TYR A 9 6.46 -13.24 -0.35
CA TYR A 9 7.83 -13.40 0.12
C TYR A 9 8.85 -12.69 -0.77
N GLY A 10 8.47 -11.47 -1.23
CA GLY A 10 9.42 -10.52 -1.82
C GLY A 10 10.30 -9.87 -0.76
N LYS A 11 11.14 -8.89 -1.13
CA LYS A 11 12.05 -8.20 -0.19
C LYS A 11 11.36 -7.68 1.07
N LEU A 12 10.15 -7.10 0.93
CA LEU A 12 9.38 -6.64 2.10
C LEU A 12 8.87 -7.82 2.94
N GLY A 13 8.34 -8.87 2.31
CA GLY A 13 7.89 -10.07 3.04
C GLY A 13 9.01 -10.74 3.83
N GLN A 14 10.21 -10.87 3.23
CA GLN A 14 11.41 -11.38 3.90
C GLN A 14 11.79 -10.54 5.12
N HIS A 15 11.79 -9.20 4.96
CA HIS A 15 12.07 -8.27 6.07
C HIS A 15 11.05 -8.44 7.21
N LEU A 16 9.76 -8.53 6.90
CA LEU A 16 8.71 -8.72 7.91
C LEU A 16 8.84 -10.08 8.61
N CYS A 17 9.08 -11.16 7.87
CA CYS A 17 9.28 -12.51 8.46
C CYS A 17 10.47 -12.50 9.42
N SER A 18 11.60 -11.93 9.02
CA SER A 18 12.79 -11.79 9.88
C SER A 18 12.48 -11.01 11.15
N SER A 19 11.78 -9.87 11.03
CA SER A 19 11.41 -9.04 12.18
C SER A 19 10.44 -9.76 13.13
N ILE A 20 9.45 -10.50 12.61
CA ILE A 20 8.51 -11.29 13.41
C ILE A 20 9.25 -12.37 14.20
N THR A 21 10.22 -13.04 13.57
CA THR A 21 10.97 -14.14 14.19
C THR A 21 11.94 -13.65 15.28
N GLN A 22 12.41 -12.41 15.18
CA GLN A 22 13.34 -11.80 16.14
C GLN A 22 12.66 -11.14 17.34
N ALA A 23 11.36 -10.88 17.28
CA ALA A 23 10.62 -10.21 18.35
C ALA A 23 10.00 -11.23 19.31
N ASP A 24 10.06 -10.93 20.63
CA ASP A 24 9.59 -11.82 21.70
C ASP A 24 8.05 -11.90 21.81
N ASP A 25 7.34 -10.89 21.28
CA ASP A 25 5.88 -10.74 21.40
C ASP A 25 5.10 -11.19 20.17
N THR A 26 5.80 -11.57 19.09
CA THR A 26 5.20 -12.04 17.83
C THR A 26 5.65 -13.44 17.45
N GLU A 27 4.81 -14.14 16.70
CA GLU A 27 5.07 -15.46 16.14
C GLU A 27 4.65 -15.50 14.68
N LEU A 28 5.50 -16.07 13.80
CA LEU A 28 5.15 -16.33 12.41
C LEU A 28 4.15 -17.49 12.36
N ALA A 29 2.90 -17.21 11.99
CA ALA A 29 1.86 -18.21 11.84
C ALA A 29 2.07 -19.05 10.58
N PHE A 30 2.23 -18.38 9.45
CA PHE A 30 2.52 -19.00 8.15
C PHE A 30 3.13 -18.00 7.19
N VAL A 31 3.72 -18.52 6.11
CA VAL A 31 4.16 -17.77 4.93
C VAL A 31 3.57 -18.40 3.68
N TRP A 32 3.09 -17.57 2.79
CA TRP A 32 2.69 -17.97 1.45
C TRP A 32 3.41 -17.12 0.40
N ASN A 33 3.82 -17.76 -0.68
CA ASN A 33 4.28 -17.07 -1.88
C ASN A 33 3.85 -17.84 -3.13
N ARG A 34 3.52 -17.11 -4.21
CA ARG A 34 3.09 -17.72 -5.48
C ARG A 34 4.10 -18.73 -6.01
N ASN A 35 5.40 -18.40 -5.94
CA ASN A 35 6.48 -19.35 -6.18
C ASN A 35 7.04 -19.81 -4.84
N ARG A 36 6.73 -21.05 -4.46
CA ARG A 36 7.18 -21.64 -3.18
C ARG A 36 8.71 -21.72 -3.10
N GLU A 37 9.38 -21.98 -4.22
CA GLU A 37 10.86 -22.10 -4.26
C GLU A 37 11.54 -20.79 -3.87
N ALA A 38 10.90 -19.64 -4.10
CA ALA A 38 11.44 -18.34 -3.71
C ALA A 38 11.49 -18.12 -2.18
N ILE A 39 10.84 -18.96 -1.38
CA ILE A 39 10.92 -18.90 0.09
C ILE A 39 12.25 -19.50 0.57
N GLY A 40 12.84 -20.44 -0.19
CA GLY A 40 14.09 -21.09 0.18
C GLY A 40 13.96 -21.90 1.48
N ASN A 41 15.07 -21.99 2.22
CA ASN A 41 15.18 -22.75 3.46
C ASN A 41 15.18 -21.86 4.73
N GLU A 42 14.94 -20.56 4.58
CA GLU A 42 14.96 -19.61 5.72
C GLU A 42 13.73 -19.75 6.61
N ILE A 43 12.62 -20.24 6.05
CA ILE A 43 11.38 -20.48 6.76
C ILE A 43 11.16 -21.99 6.92
N PRO A 44 10.90 -22.50 8.12
CA PRO A 44 10.58 -23.90 8.32
C PRO A 44 9.40 -24.38 7.47
N ASP A 45 9.49 -25.56 6.88
CA ASP A 45 8.44 -26.13 6.01
C ASP A 45 7.06 -26.17 6.70
N SER A 46 7.03 -26.40 8.01
CA SER A 46 5.80 -26.39 8.82
C SER A 46 5.07 -25.04 8.86
N LYS A 47 5.76 -23.95 8.49
CA LYS A 47 5.19 -22.60 8.43
C LYS A 47 4.88 -22.18 6.98
N ILE A 48 5.19 -22.99 5.98
CA ILE A 48 4.93 -22.65 4.57
C ILE A 48 3.63 -23.30 4.12
N ILE A 49 2.72 -22.48 3.59
CA ILE A 49 1.50 -22.98 2.94
C ILE A 49 1.58 -22.75 1.43
N THR A 50 1.00 -23.66 0.68
CA THR A 50 0.95 -23.62 -0.79
C THR A 50 -0.42 -23.20 -1.32
N ASP A 51 -1.46 -23.36 -0.50
CA ASP A 51 -2.84 -22.98 -0.81
C ASP A 51 -3.36 -21.99 0.22
N LEU A 52 -3.79 -20.81 -0.24
CA LEU A 52 -4.36 -19.76 0.60
C LEU A 52 -5.72 -20.15 1.23
N GLY A 53 -6.42 -21.17 0.72
CA GLY A 53 -7.60 -21.73 1.34
C GLY A 53 -7.33 -22.36 2.72
N GLN A 54 -6.08 -22.74 3.00
CA GLN A 54 -5.68 -23.35 4.26
C GLN A 54 -5.57 -22.35 5.43
N VAL A 55 -5.55 -21.04 5.16
CA VAL A 55 -5.34 -20.00 6.20
C VAL A 55 -6.37 -20.09 7.32
N THR A 56 -7.60 -20.49 7.02
CA THR A 56 -8.69 -20.61 7.99
C THR A 56 -8.48 -21.73 9.02
N ASN A 57 -7.58 -22.66 8.75
CA ASN A 57 -7.22 -23.76 9.63
C ASN A 57 -6.01 -23.45 10.53
N ILE A 58 -5.39 -22.28 10.36
CA ILE A 58 -4.17 -21.91 11.08
C ILE A 58 -4.49 -20.78 12.05
N PRO A 59 -4.28 -20.94 13.36
CA PRO A 59 -4.48 -19.85 14.32
C PRO A 59 -3.66 -18.62 13.93
N CYS A 60 -4.34 -17.49 13.67
CA CYS A 60 -3.74 -16.26 13.19
C CYS A 60 -4.50 -15.07 13.76
N ASP A 61 -3.78 -14.02 14.18
CA ASP A 61 -4.36 -12.78 14.70
C ASP A 61 -4.33 -11.68 13.63
N LEU A 62 -3.38 -11.75 12.68
CA LEU A 62 -3.25 -10.81 11.58
C LEU A 62 -2.69 -11.50 10.33
N ILE A 63 -3.35 -11.33 9.20
CA ILE A 63 -2.78 -11.66 7.89
C ILE A 63 -2.28 -10.38 7.23
N VAL A 64 -1.02 -10.38 6.77
CA VAL A 64 -0.37 -9.25 6.10
C VAL A 64 -0.11 -9.60 4.65
N GLU A 65 -0.79 -8.92 3.72
CA GLU A 65 -0.58 -9.09 2.29
C GLU A 65 0.47 -8.09 1.79
N VAL A 66 1.54 -8.60 1.17
CA VAL A 66 2.63 -7.83 0.55
C VAL A 66 3.04 -8.43 -0.80
N ALA A 67 2.10 -9.04 -1.50
CA ALA A 67 2.32 -9.75 -2.76
C ALA A 67 1.84 -8.95 -3.98
N HIS A 68 0.52 -8.82 -4.14
CA HIS A 68 -0.10 -8.20 -5.31
C HIS A 68 -1.58 -7.91 -5.04
N PRO A 69 -2.17 -6.82 -5.57
CA PRO A 69 -3.58 -6.47 -5.39
C PRO A 69 -4.59 -7.59 -5.68
N ILE A 70 -4.27 -8.47 -6.61
CA ILE A 70 -5.11 -9.61 -6.99
C ILE A 70 -5.40 -10.56 -5.80
N ILE A 71 -4.49 -10.60 -4.83
CA ILE A 71 -4.67 -11.43 -3.63
C ILE A 71 -5.85 -10.92 -2.79
N SER A 72 -5.91 -9.61 -2.54
CA SER A 72 -7.04 -9.01 -1.81
C SER A 72 -8.35 -9.18 -2.56
N LYS A 73 -8.33 -9.13 -3.90
CA LYS A 73 -9.50 -9.35 -4.73
C LYS A 73 -10.09 -10.76 -4.58
N HIS A 74 -9.25 -11.78 -4.53
CA HIS A 74 -9.70 -13.17 -4.51
C HIS A 74 -9.84 -13.76 -3.10
N TRP A 75 -9.02 -13.27 -2.15
CA TRP A 75 -8.87 -13.89 -0.83
C TRP A 75 -9.18 -12.94 0.34
N GLY A 76 -9.40 -11.65 0.06
CA GLY A 76 -9.60 -10.65 1.10
C GLY A 76 -10.77 -10.96 2.04
N GLU A 77 -11.91 -11.44 1.50
CA GLU A 77 -13.05 -11.84 2.31
C GLU A 77 -12.73 -13.06 3.19
N THR A 78 -12.02 -14.05 2.63
CA THR A 78 -11.58 -15.25 3.38
C THR A 78 -10.66 -14.83 4.53
N PHE A 79 -9.71 -13.94 4.30
CA PHE A 79 -8.81 -13.46 5.35
C PHE A 79 -9.56 -12.72 6.45
N LEU A 80 -10.45 -11.79 6.07
CA LEU A 80 -11.28 -11.02 7.00
C LEU A 80 -12.29 -11.86 7.79
N SER A 81 -12.77 -12.96 7.21
CA SER A 81 -13.64 -13.88 7.94
C SER A 81 -12.90 -14.62 9.07
N HIS A 82 -11.57 -14.74 8.94
CA HIS A 82 -10.73 -15.50 9.85
C HIS A 82 -10.10 -14.61 10.95
N CYS A 83 -9.42 -13.54 10.57
CA CYS A 83 -8.74 -12.64 11.51
C CYS A 83 -8.59 -11.22 10.92
N ASP A 84 -7.91 -10.34 11.66
CA ASP A 84 -7.54 -9.01 11.16
C ASP A 84 -6.73 -9.12 9.86
N TYR A 85 -6.93 -8.17 8.94
CA TYR A 85 -6.30 -8.20 7.63
C TYR A 85 -5.60 -6.88 7.29
N MET A 86 -4.29 -6.93 7.02
CA MET A 86 -3.53 -5.79 6.51
C MET A 86 -3.37 -5.88 5.00
N ILE A 87 -3.92 -4.91 4.29
CA ILE A 87 -3.81 -4.79 2.84
C ILE A 87 -2.55 -3.96 2.51
N GLY A 88 -1.45 -4.61 2.19
CA GLY A 88 -0.21 -3.96 1.79
C GLY A 88 -0.23 -3.46 0.35
N SER A 89 -1.15 -3.98 -0.47
CA SER A 89 -1.40 -3.53 -1.84
C SER A 89 -2.77 -2.83 -1.95
N PRO A 90 -2.98 -1.64 -1.32
CA PRO A 90 -4.29 -0.98 -1.25
C PRO A 90 -4.84 -0.50 -2.61
N THR A 91 -4.05 -0.55 -3.68
CA THR A 91 -4.54 -0.40 -5.05
C THR A 91 -5.57 -1.48 -5.44
N ALA A 92 -5.67 -2.59 -4.70
CA ALA A 92 -6.74 -3.57 -4.83
C ALA A 92 -8.13 -2.93 -4.68
N LEU A 93 -8.25 -1.92 -3.84
CA LEU A 93 -9.50 -1.20 -3.57
C LEU A 93 -9.86 -0.18 -4.67
N ALA A 94 -9.07 -0.09 -5.75
CA ALA A 94 -9.47 0.63 -6.96
C ALA A 94 -10.52 -0.16 -7.78
N ASP A 95 -10.54 -1.49 -7.67
CA ASP A 95 -11.63 -2.31 -8.16
C ASP A 95 -12.88 -2.12 -7.28
N ARG A 96 -13.97 -1.62 -7.86
CA ARG A 96 -15.18 -1.24 -7.11
C ARG A 96 -15.83 -2.42 -6.40
N GLU A 97 -15.83 -3.59 -7.02
CA GLU A 97 -16.37 -4.81 -6.44
C GLU A 97 -15.56 -5.23 -5.20
N THR A 98 -14.24 -5.19 -5.29
CA THR A 98 -13.33 -5.47 -4.16
C THR A 98 -13.50 -4.44 -3.05
N GLU A 99 -13.57 -3.14 -3.40
CA GLU A 99 -13.81 -2.06 -2.44
C GLU A 99 -15.14 -2.29 -1.69
N GLU A 100 -16.20 -2.60 -2.41
CA GLU A 100 -17.53 -2.84 -1.82
C GLU A 100 -17.54 -4.08 -0.91
N LYS A 101 -17.01 -5.20 -1.38
CA LYS A 101 -16.94 -6.45 -0.62
C LYS A 101 -16.16 -6.29 0.68
N LEU A 102 -15.01 -5.62 0.63
CA LEU A 102 -14.14 -5.52 1.80
C LEU A 102 -14.52 -4.40 2.76
N LEU A 103 -14.99 -3.22 2.25
CA LEU A 103 -15.22 -2.06 3.09
C LEU A 103 -16.67 -1.89 3.56
N LYS A 104 -17.65 -2.43 2.82
CA LYS A 104 -19.08 -2.26 3.16
C LYS A 104 -19.71 -3.47 3.83
N THR A 105 -19.11 -4.65 3.69
CA THR A 105 -19.62 -5.86 4.36
C THR A 105 -19.35 -5.75 5.86
N HIS A 106 -20.33 -6.12 6.69
CA HIS A 106 -20.17 -6.17 8.14
C HIS A 106 -19.19 -7.30 8.52
N GLN A 107 -17.94 -6.95 8.64
CA GLN A 107 -16.86 -7.85 9.08
C GLN A 107 -16.72 -7.79 10.61
N LYS A 108 -16.29 -8.89 11.21
CA LYS A 108 -15.95 -8.94 12.64
C LYS A 108 -14.54 -8.41 12.90
N ASN A 109 -13.67 -8.55 11.92
CA ASN A 109 -12.25 -8.24 12.00
C ASN A 109 -11.92 -6.89 11.32
N GLY A 110 -10.81 -6.29 11.70
CA GLY A 110 -10.36 -5.00 11.19
C GLY A 110 -9.57 -5.13 9.88
N ILE A 111 -9.78 -4.16 8.99
CA ILE A 111 -8.91 -3.94 7.82
C ILE A 111 -7.89 -2.89 8.20
N TYR A 112 -6.62 -3.18 8.02
CA TYR A 112 -5.53 -2.26 8.28
C TYR A 112 -4.83 -1.86 6.98
N ILE A 113 -4.68 -0.57 6.77
CA ILE A 113 -3.94 -0.01 5.65
C ILE A 113 -2.65 0.60 6.19
N PRO A 114 -1.48 0.06 5.83
CA PRO A 114 -0.20 0.59 6.28
C PRO A 114 0.09 1.92 5.61
N ARG A 115 0.70 2.84 6.36
CA ARG A 115 1.10 4.16 5.86
C ARG A 115 2.03 4.08 4.63
N GLY A 116 2.91 3.09 4.61
CA GLY A 116 3.90 2.95 3.56
C GLY A 116 4.80 4.19 3.42
N ALA A 117 4.84 4.75 2.22
CA ALA A 117 5.63 5.95 1.93
C ALA A 117 4.83 7.26 2.00
N LEU A 118 3.58 7.24 2.47
CA LEU A 118 2.75 8.47 2.57
C LEU A 118 3.31 9.39 3.65
N PRO A 119 3.70 10.63 3.33
CA PRO A 119 3.98 11.66 4.33
C PRO A 119 2.68 12.21 4.90
N GLY A 120 2.67 12.60 6.17
CA GLY A 120 1.57 13.37 6.78
C GLY A 120 0.26 12.59 6.94
N LEU A 121 0.29 11.28 7.18
CA LEU A 121 -0.94 10.50 7.39
C LEU A 121 -1.80 11.06 8.53
N GLU A 122 -1.19 11.51 9.64
CA GLU A 122 -1.92 12.06 10.78
C GLU A 122 -2.61 13.38 10.43
N GLU A 123 -1.98 14.23 9.61
CA GLU A 123 -2.57 15.47 9.10
C GLU A 123 -3.77 15.19 8.20
N VAL A 124 -3.63 14.21 7.29
CA VAL A 124 -4.74 13.76 6.43
C VAL A 124 -5.94 13.30 7.28
N LEU A 125 -5.67 12.43 8.26
CA LEU A 125 -6.72 11.89 9.15
C LEU A 125 -7.34 12.99 10.02
N SER A 126 -6.56 13.96 10.50
CA SER A 126 -7.04 15.09 11.28
C SER A 126 -7.95 16.01 10.46
N LEU A 127 -7.53 16.37 9.25
CA LEU A 127 -8.34 17.18 8.33
C LEU A 127 -9.63 16.48 7.93
N LYS A 128 -9.57 15.15 7.68
CA LYS A 128 -10.77 14.35 7.43
C LYS A 128 -11.72 14.38 8.62
N ARG A 129 -11.23 14.08 9.84
CA ARG A 129 -12.06 14.05 11.06
C ARG A 129 -12.73 15.39 11.37
N SER A 130 -12.04 16.49 11.07
CA SER A 130 -12.57 17.85 11.27
C SER A 130 -13.43 18.35 10.10
N ASN A 131 -13.64 17.52 9.06
CA ASN A 131 -14.35 17.87 7.83
C ASN A 131 -13.76 19.10 7.10
N LYS A 132 -12.42 19.23 7.20
CA LYS A 132 -11.66 20.34 6.60
C LYS A 132 -10.84 19.96 5.37
N LEU A 133 -10.92 18.71 4.91
CA LEU A 133 -10.27 18.26 3.69
C LEU A 133 -11.27 18.28 2.53
N HIS A 134 -11.03 19.16 1.55
CA HIS A 134 -11.90 19.34 0.40
C HIS A 134 -11.36 18.71 -0.88
N ALA A 135 -10.04 18.79 -1.09
CA ALA A 135 -9.37 18.17 -2.23
C ALA A 135 -7.97 17.70 -1.84
N ALA A 136 -7.46 16.73 -2.59
CA ALA A 136 -6.09 16.25 -2.45
C ALA A 136 -5.52 15.86 -3.81
N SER A 137 -4.23 16.09 -3.98
CA SER A 137 -3.46 15.58 -5.11
C SER A 137 -2.16 14.93 -4.64
N ILE A 138 -1.68 14.00 -5.44
CA ILE A 138 -0.43 13.31 -5.15
C ILE A 138 0.37 13.10 -6.44
N THR A 139 1.65 13.48 -6.39
CA THR A 139 2.60 13.22 -7.46
C THR A 139 3.66 12.26 -6.99
N MET A 140 3.91 11.22 -7.76
CA MET A 140 5.05 10.32 -7.52
C MET A 140 6.03 10.41 -8.70
N ARG A 141 7.30 10.64 -8.35
CA ARG A 141 8.42 10.70 -9.33
C ARG A 141 9.38 9.57 -9.05
N LYS A 142 9.72 8.79 -10.06
CA LYS A 142 10.64 7.66 -9.96
C LYS A 142 11.50 7.54 -11.22
N HIS A 143 12.64 6.89 -11.08
CA HIS A 143 13.41 6.47 -12.24
C HIS A 143 12.57 5.51 -13.11
N PRO A 144 12.53 5.62 -14.46
CA PRO A 144 11.68 4.82 -15.33
C PRO A 144 11.88 3.31 -15.16
N LYS A 145 13.09 2.83 -14.87
CA LYS A 145 13.37 1.42 -14.57
C LYS A 145 12.65 0.90 -13.32
N SER A 146 12.21 1.78 -12.42
CA SER A 146 11.45 1.46 -11.20
C SER A 146 9.94 1.45 -11.43
N LEU A 147 9.47 1.84 -12.60
CA LEU A 147 8.06 1.90 -12.97
C LEU A 147 7.66 0.67 -13.78
N LYS A 148 6.60 0.01 -13.32
CA LYS A 148 5.85 -1.00 -14.09
C LYS A 148 4.53 -0.36 -14.49
N PHE A 149 4.51 0.25 -15.68
CA PHE A 149 3.37 0.99 -16.19
C PHE A 149 2.88 0.35 -17.50
N SER A 150 1.59 0.05 -17.59
CA SER A 150 0.95 -0.59 -18.73
C SER A 150 0.01 0.33 -19.51
N GLY A 151 -0.10 1.60 -19.11
CA GLY A 151 -0.91 2.59 -19.81
C GLY A 151 -0.24 3.15 -21.05
N PRO A 152 -0.94 4.02 -21.81
CA PRO A 152 -0.38 4.70 -22.96
C PRO A 152 0.75 5.63 -22.53
N LEU A 153 1.86 5.59 -23.26
CA LEU A 153 3.02 6.43 -22.99
C LEU A 153 3.12 7.53 -24.05
N PRO A 154 3.59 8.75 -23.69
CA PRO A 154 3.81 9.81 -24.63
C PRO A 154 4.84 9.42 -25.70
N ASP A 155 4.66 9.91 -26.93
CA ASP A 155 5.61 9.68 -28.01
C ASP A 155 7.00 10.20 -27.65
N GLY A 156 8.02 9.45 -28.03
CA GLY A 156 9.41 9.83 -27.77
C GLY A 156 9.87 9.76 -26.31
N HIS A 157 9.03 9.28 -25.37
CA HIS A 157 9.35 9.20 -23.94
C HIS A 157 10.68 8.47 -23.64
N GLN A 158 11.05 7.47 -24.45
CA GLN A 158 12.28 6.70 -24.27
C GLN A 158 13.55 7.54 -24.49
N ASN A 159 13.49 8.53 -25.40
CA ASN A 159 14.62 9.38 -25.77
C ASN A 159 14.69 10.68 -24.96
N SER A 160 13.67 10.98 -24.15
CA SER A 160 13.66 12.17 -23.30
C SER A 160 14.70 12.08 -22.20
N ASN A 161 15.50 13.14 -22.05
CA ASN A 161 16.33 13.38 -20.87
C ASN A 161 15.64 14.28 -19.83
N GLN A 162 14.45 14.79 -20.16
CA GLN A 162 13.61 15.55 -19.24
C GLN A 162 12.60 14.62 -18.55
N PRO A 163 12.08 14.99 -17.37
CA PRO A 163 10.99 14.28 -16.73
C PRO A 163 9.79 14.11 -17.66
N VAL A 164 9.20 12.91 -17.69
CA VAL A 164 8.05 12.57 -18.54
C VAL A 164 6.86 12.23 -17.67
N VAL A 165 5.74 12.89 -17.87
CA VAL A 165 4.47 12.55 -17.22
C VAL A 165 3.88 11.33 -17.91
N TYR A 166 3.82 10.19 -17.19
CA TYR A 166 3.22 8.96 -17.67
C TYR A 166 1.69 8.97 -17.50
N TYR A 167 1.22 9.63 -16.45
CA TYR A 167 -0.20 9.75 -16.16
C TYR A 167 -0.51 11.02 -15.37
N GLN A 168 -1.67 11.60 -15.65
CA GLN A 168 -2.28 12.67 -14.86
C GLN A 168 -3.80 12.54 -14.93
N GLY A 169 -4.47 12.41 -13.79
CA GLY A 169 -5.91 12.26 -13.70
C GLY A 169 -6.39 11.61 -12.41
N PRO A 170 -7.62 11.09 -12.37
CA PRO A 170 -8.15 10.38 -11.22
C PRO A 170 -7.28 9.17 -10.85
N LEU A 171 -7.06 8.96 -9.56
CA LEU A 171 -6.19 7.87 -9.09
C LEU A 171 -6.72 6.49 -9.47
N ARG A 172 -8.04 6.29 -9.50
CA ARG A 172 -8.64 4.99 -9.79
C ARG A 172 -8.13 4.41 -11.11
N ASP A 173 -8.08 5.22 -12.16
CA ASP A 173 -7.60 4.80 -13.48
C ASP A 173 -6.11 4.44 -13.45
N LEU A 174 -5.31 5.26 -12.75
CA LEU A 174 -3.87 4.99 -12.62
C LEU A 174 -3.58 3.66 -11.92
N CYS A 175 -4.41 3.26 -10.95
CA CYS A 175 -4.26 1.97 -10.26
C CYS A 175 -4.34 0.78 -11.23
N GLY A 176 -5.11 0.87 -12.29
CA GLY A 176 -5.17 -0.13 -13.36
C GLY A 176 -3.86 -0.22 -14.16
N TYR A 177 -3.19 0.91 -14.40
CA TYR A 177 -1.96 0.97 -15.19
C TYR A 177 -0.68 0.66 -14.40
N ALA A 178 -0.66 0.96 -13.10
CA ALA A 178 0.56 0.84 -12.30
C ALA A 178 0.29 0.31 -10.87
N PRO A 179 -0.42 -0.82 -10.69
CA PRO A 179 -0.94 -1.26 -9.41
C PRO A 179 0.13 -1.41 -8.32
N ASN A 180 1.34 -1.84 -8.69
CA ASN A 180 2.44 -2.05 -7.73
C ASN A 180 3.26 -0.78 -7.43
N ASN A 181 3.07 0.29 -8.20
CA ASN A 181 3.86 1.51 -8.06
C ASN A 181 3.16 2.62 -7.28
N VAL A 182 1.82 2.54 -7.14
CA VAL A 182 1.00 3.67 -6.65
C VAL A 182 0.22 3.35 -5.36
N ASN A 183 0.64 2.33 -4.61
CA ASN A 183 0.03 1.98 -3.33
C ASN A 183 -0.02 3.18 -2.34
N THR A 184 1.03 4.01 -2.30
CA THR A 184 1.06 5.22 -1.47
C THR A 184 -0.04 6.22 -1.86
N MET A 185 -0.34 6.33 -3.15
CA MET A 185 -1.44 7.18 -3.62
C MET A 185 -2.80 6.62 -3.17
N ALA A 186 -2.97 5.29 -3.21
CA ALA A 186 -4.18 4.63 -2.72
C ALA A 186 -4.38 4.85 -1.21
N VAL A 187 -3.29 4.84 -0.42
CA VAL A 187 -3.36 5.17 1.02
C VAL A 187 -3.91 6.59 1.22
N LEU A 188 -3.43 7.59 0.45
CA LEU A 188 -3.97 8.95 0.52
C LEU A 188 -5.47 8.99 0.21
N ALA A 189 -5.89 8.36 -0.87
CA ALA A 189 -7.29 8.39 -1.30
C ALA A 189 -8.24 7.78 -0.24
N LEU A 190 -7.83 6.66 0.36
CA LEU A 190 -8.61 5.98 1.39
C LEU A 190 -8.59 6.76 2.72
N SER A 191 -7.42 7.23 3.15
CA SER A 191 -7.27 7.95 4.43
C SER A 191 -7.91 9.33 4.42
N SER A 192 -7.92 10.00 3.28
CA SER A 192 -8.58 11.31 3.12
C SER A 192 -10.10 11.23 3.16
N GLY A 193 -10.69 10.07 2.84
CA GLY A 193 -12.13 9.90 2.65
C GLY A 193 -12.67 10.51 1.35
N LEU A 194 -11.81 11.08 0.52
CA LEU A 194 -12.20 11.61 -0.81
C LEU A 194 -12.44 10.47 -1.81
N GLY A 195 -11.78 9.32 -1.60
CA GLY A 195 -11.85 8.17 -2.50
C GLY A 195 -10.98 8.32 -3.74
N MET A 196 -10.83 7.22 -4.46
CA MET A 196 -9.89 7.13 -5.58
C MET A 196 -10.35 7.89 -6.84
N ASP A 197 -11.62 8.24 -6.93
CA ASP A 197 -12.16 8.98 -8.07
C ASP A 197 -11.88 10.49 -7.97
N LYS A 198 -11.80 11.06 -6.76
CA LYS A 198 -11.61 12.50 -6.54
C LYS A 198 -10.15 12.89 -6.33
N VAL A 199 -9.34 12.00 -5.76
CA VAL A 199 -7.91 12.30 -5.59
C VAL A 199 -7.23 12.32 -6.96
N GLN A 200 -6.55 13.45 -7.25
CA GLN A 200 -5.80 13.64 -8.48
C GLN A 200 -4.40 13.06 -8.31
N ALA A 201 -4.00 12.24 -9.26
CA ALA A 201 -2.72 11.54 -9.25
C ALA A 201 -1.86 11.93 -10.47
N THR A 202 -0.57 12.14 -10.25
CA THR A 202 0.41 12.33 -11.32
C THR A 202 1.55 11.35 -11.14
N LEU A 203 1.86 10.58 -12.19
CA LEU A 203 3.00 9.67 -12.21
C LEU A 203 4.04 10.19 -13.19
N VAL A 204 5.25 10.43 -12.70
CA VAL A 204 6.35 11.00 -13.47
C VAL A 204 7.53 10.04 -13.52
N ALA A 205 8.04 9.78 -14.71
CA ALA A 205 9.31 9.11 -14.95
C ALA A 205 10.42 10.14 -15.12
N ASP A 206 11.50 10.03 -14.37
CA ASP A 206 12.64 10.93 -14.42
C ASP A 206 13.95 10.13 -14.31
N LYS A 207 14.74 10.13 -15.37
CA LYS A 207 16.01 9.38 -15.46
C LYS A 207 17.10 9.91 -14.53
N SER A 208 16.99 11.14 -14.06
CA SER A 208 17.98 11.77 -13.18
C SER A 208 17.82 11.35 -11.71
N LEU A 209 16.74 10.66 -11.36
CA LEU A 209 16.41 10.37 -9.97
C LEU A 209 17.12 9.14 -9.42
N GLU A 210 17.74 9.33 -8.27
CA GLU A 210 18.21 8.27 -7.35
C GLU A 210 17.32 8.17 -6.12
N HIS A 211 16.12 8.74 -6.18
CA HIS A 211 15.13 8.77 -5.11
C HIS A 211 13.75 8.47 -5.67
N HIS A 212 12.89 7.87 -4.83
CA HIS A 212 11.45 7.99 -5.01
C HIS A 212 10.99 9.27 -4.33
N ILE A 213 10.32 10.15 -5.06
CA ILE A 213 9.76 11.40 -4.53
C ILE A 213 8.25 11.26 -4.49
N THR A 214 7.66 11.56 -3.34
CA THR A 214 6.20 11.63 -3.14
C THR A 214 5.86 13.04 -2.69
N GLU A 215 5.06 13.74 -3.48
CA GLU A 215 4.57 15.10 -3.23
C GLU A 215 3.06 15.00 -2.99
N VAL A 216 2.58 15.49 -1.87
CA VAL A 216 1.17 15.51 -1.48
C VAL A 216 0.73 16.94 -1.27
N SER A 217 -0.38 17.33 -1.89
CA SER A 217 -1.02 18.62 -1.65
C SER A 217 -2.43 18.38 -1.13
N LEU A 218 -2.74 18.98 0.03
CA LEU A 218 -4.04 18.89 0.69
C LEU A 218 -4.68 20.28 0.69
N PHE A 219 -5.97 20.34 0.42
CA PHE A 219 -6.68 21.61 0.30
C PHE A 219 -7.95 21.59 1.16
N GLY A 220 -8.10 22.65 1.95
CA GLY A 220 -9.33 22.95 2.68
C GLY A 220 -10.43 23.53 1.79
N PRO A 221 -11.62 23.82 2.36
CA PRO A 221 -12.68 24.52 1.65
C PRO A 221 -12.32 25.98 1.35
N GLY A 222 -12.98 26.58 0.39
CA GLY A 222 -12.85 27.98 0.02
C GLY A 222 -12.11 28.24 -1.30
N GLU A 223 -11.94 29.51 -1.63
CA GLU A 223 -11.29 30.00 -2.85
C GLU A 223 -9.80 29.62 -2.87
N PRO A 224 -9.20 29.32 -4.02
CA PRO A 224 -7.80 28.86 -4.13
C PRO A 224 -6.79 29.73 -3.36
N ASN A 225 -6.94 31.05 -3.40
CA ASN A 225 -6.00 31.98 -2.76
C ASN A 225 -6.32 32.29 -1.29
N LYS A 226 -7.40 31.72 -0.72
CA LYS A 226 -7.86 31.98 0.65
C LYS A 226 -8.12 30.71 1.45
N ARG A 227 -7.93 29.54 0.85
CA ARG A 227 -8.12 28.25 1.52
C ARG A 227 -6.86 27.79 2.23
N TYR A 228 -7.04 26.98 3.27
CA TYR A 228 -5.95 26.21 3.84
C TYR A 228 -5.32 25.31 2.77
N SER A 229 -4.01 25.28 2.72
CA SER A 229 -3.25 24.33 1.91
C SER A 229 -2.06 23.80 2.70
N LEU A 230 -1.76 22.52 2.51
CA LEU A 230 -0.59 21.86 3.08
C LEU A 230 0.11 21.08 1.98
N GLU A 231 1.41 21.33 1.84
CA GLU A 231 2.27 20.59 0.92
C GLU A 231 3.28 19.76 1.71
N LEU A 232 3.40 18.48 1.35
CA LEU A 232 4.29 17.53 1.99
C LEU A 232 5.13 16.85 0.92
N ILE A 233 6.44 16.81 1.13
CA ILE A 233 7.38 16.15 0.22
C ILE A 233 8.18 15.11 0.99
N ARG A 234 8.19 13.89 0.47
CA ARG A 234 9.07 12.81 0.93
C ARG A 234 10.02 12.41 -0.19
N LYS A 235 11.31 12.44 0.10
CA LYS A 235 12.37 11.90 -0.75
C LYS A 235 12.95 10.66 -0.08
N SER A 236 12.88 9.51 -0.75
CA SER A 236 13.36 8.24 -0.23
C SER A 236 14.42 7.68 -1.16
N PRO A 237 15.67 7.51 -0.72
CA PRO A 237 16.72 6.92 -1.54
C PRO A 237 16.29 5.58 -2.15
N ALA A 238 16.45 5.41 -3.45
CA ALA A 238 16.07 4.22 -4.18
C ALA A 238 16.85 4.14 -5.49
N GLY A 239 17.69 3.14 -5.64
CA GLY A 239 18.42 2.92 -6.88
C GLY A 239 17.49 2.61 -8.06
N ALA A 240 18.00 2.80 -9.27
CA ALA A 240 17.27 2.49 -10.50
C ALA A 240 16.82 1.02 -10.51
N GLY A 241 15.53 0.77 -10.73
CA GLY A 241 14.91 -0.57 -10.70
C GLY A 241 14.32 -0.97 -9.35
N ALA A 242 14.58 -0.24 -8.26
CA ALA A 242 13.92 -0.49 -6.99
C ALA A 242 12.44 -0.07 -7.06
N VAL A 243 11.53 -1.00 -6.80
CA VAL A 243 10.09 -0.72 -6.75
C VAL A 243 9.74 0.00 -5.44
N THR A 244 10.39 -0.40 -4.33
CA THR A 244 10.17 0.10 -2.98
C THR A 244 11.51 0.52 -2.37
N SER A 245 11.57 1.66 -1.68
CA SER A 245 12.75 2.10 -0.94
C SER A 245 12.89 1.36 0.39
N SER A 246 14.12 1.19 0.89
CA SER A 246 14.38 0.57 2.20
C SER A 246 13.68 1.29 3.34
N ALA A 247 13.64 2.62 3.33
CA ALA A 247 12.92 3.42 4.33
C ALA A 247 11.41 3.11 4.41
N THR A 248 10.82 2.49 3.39
CA THR A 248 9.43 2.06 3.43
C THR A 248 9.26 0.75 4.20
N PHE A 249 10.29 -0.09 4.29
CA PHE A 249 10.24 -1.34 5.05
C PHE A 249 10.04 -1.08 6.54
N ASP A 250 10.80 -0.15 7.10
CA ASP A 250 10.69 0.22 8.52
C ASP A 250 9.33 0.85 8.85
N THR A 251 8.83 1.73 7.95
CA THR A 251 7.49 2.32 8.13
C THR A 251 6.38 1.29 8.00
N PHE A 252 6.56 0.27 7.15
CA PHE A 252 5.60 -0.82 7.01
C PHE A 252 5.62 -1.74 8.24
N LEU A 253 6.80 -2.09 8.72
CA LEU A 253 6.97 -2.87 9.95
C LEU A 253 6.29 -2.15 11.14
N ALA A 254 6.55 -0.86 11.32
CA ALA A 254 5.90 -0.07 12.37
C ALA A 254 4.36 -0.07 12.23
N SER A 255 3.83 -0.04 11.00
CA SER A 255 2.40 -0.16 10.73
C SER A 255 1.87 -1.54 11.11
N MET A 256 2.58 -2.61 10.76
CA MET A 256 2.21 -3.99 11.10
C MET A 256 2.13 -4.19 12.63
N LEU A 257 3.10 -3.68 13.38
CA LEU A 257 3.11 -3.77 14.83
C LEU A 257 1.94 -3.01 15.49
N LYS A 258 1.53 -1.89 14.89
CA LYS A 258 0.37 -1.08 15.35
C LYS A 258 -1.00 -1.63 14.93
N ALA A 259 -1.05 -2.57 14.00
CA ALA A 259 -2.28 -3.11 13.43
C ALA A 259 -2.92 -4.13 14.38
N THR A 260 -3.45 -3.70 15.49
CA THR A 260 -4.07 -4.58 16.50
C THR A 260 -5.17 -3.87 17.29
N GLY A 261 -6.17 -4.64 17.73
CA GLY A 261 -7.12 -4.25 18.77
C GLY A 261 -8.11 -3.13 18.42
N LYS A 262 -8.25 -2.77 17.14
CA LYS A 262 -9.17 -1.70 16.72
C LYS A 262 -10.58 -2.20 16.38
N GLY A 263 -10.77 -3.53 16.33
CA GLY A 263 -12.05 -4.14 15.96
C GLY A 263 -12.40 -3.97 14.49
N ALA A 264 -13.66 -4.23 14.15
CA ALA A 264 -14.17 -4.12 12.78
C ALA A 264 -14.02 -2.72 12.20
N GLY A 265 -13.85 -2.64 10.87
CA GLY A 265 -13.74 -1.38 10.14
C GLY A 265 -12.38 -1.16 9.48
N LEU A 266 -12.26 0.02 8.83
CA LEU A 266 -11.03 0.40 8.11
C LEU A 266 -10.16 1.28 9.01
N HIS A 267 -8.93 0.84 9.22
CA HIS A 267 -7.95 1.48 10.09
C HIS A 267 -6.68 1.82 9.32
N PHE A 268 -6.07 2.95 9.66
CA PHE A 268 -4.78 3.38 9.12
C PHE A 268 -3.72 3.31 10.21
N CYS A 269 -2.49 2.87 9.85
CA CYS A 269 -1.41 2.67 10.80
C CYS A 269 -0.02 2.90 10.17
#